data_3a463244ce40147789151f0a0b3dbe27
#
_entry.id   3a463244ce40147789151f0a0b3dbe27
#
_cell.length_a   1.000
_cell.length_b   1.000
_cell.length_c   1.000
_cell.angle_alpha   90.00
_cell.angle_beta   90.00
_cell.angle_gamma   90.00
#
_symmetry.space_group_name_H-M   'P 1'
#
loop_
_entity.id
_entity.type
_entity.pdbx_description
1 polymer ?
#
loop_
_entity_poly.entity_id
_entity_poly.type
_entity_poly.pdbx_seq_one_letter_code
_entity_poly.pdbx_strand_id
1 'polypeptide(L)'
;MSSKHNGAELKSARRSALLQKFQGALSERPAEPIEAEPSMLRRWTRRNLLIFGAGALATLAVGGSQLPREVFERLGLDPLRTGSDDKWLLNKALQLDDDVATALYSQHHSVPTYTKSQITPLKNNYNGATPDPAYIPGWRLTLDGLSSGLTVSLDIGVLLAHHQIHDQITRLVCVEGWSAIAWWSGLRFDDLLRAYPPVSQAKWAHIESSVNLDANGNPDPYFVSIDLLTAQHPQTLLATHLNGEPLTVEHGAPLRLLVPVKLGLKNIKAITRITYTKDEPLDYWAEHGYSRYDGI
;
A
#
# COMPACT_ATOMS: atom_id res chain seq x y z
N MET A 1 24.08 -38.29 22.30
CA MET A 1 23.89 -36.93 21.77
C MET A 1 23.22 -36.90 20.39
N SER A 2 22.31 -37.82 20.06
CA SER A 2 21.74 -37.95 18.66
C SER A 2 20.24 -37.61 18.53
N SER A 3 19.53 -37.23 19.60
CA SER A 3 18.05 -37.06 19.53
C SER A 3 17.58 -35.63 19.29
N LYS A 4 18.41 -34.61 19.46
CA LYS A 4 18.01 -33.20 19.26
C LYS A 4 18.13 -32.68 17.81
N HIS A 5 18.90 -33.38 16.96
CA HIS A 5 19.09 -32.99 15.56
C HIS A 5 17.88 -33.33 14.69
N ASN A 6 17.25 -34.48 14.92
CA ASN A 6 16.06 -34.93 14.15
C ASN A 6 14.81 -34.04 14.35
N GLY A 7 14.67 -33.38 15.50
CA GLY A 7 13.51 -32.52 15.78
C GLY A 7 13.52 -31.18 15.05
N ALA A 8 14.70 -30.64 14.77
CA ALA A 8 14.87 -29.37 14.06
C ALA A 8 14.66 -29.54 12.53
N GLU A 9 15.17 -30.63 11.98
CA GLU A 9 14.99 -30.98 10.55
C GLU A 9 13.51 -31.28 10.23
N LEU A 10 12.81 -32.00 11.12
CA LEU A 10 11.38 -32.29 10.92
C LEU A 10 10.51 -31.03 10.99
N LYS A 11 10.85 -30.07 11.86
CA LYS A 11 10.15 -28.77 11.95
C LYS A 11 10.43 -27.91 10.72
N SER A 12 11.66 -27.91 10.22
CA SER A 12 12.05 -27.20 9.00
C SER A 12 11.34 -27.78 7.78
N ALA A 13 11.31 -29.09 7.62
CA ALA A 13 10.62 -29.77 6.51
C ALA A 13 9.09 -29.52 6.54
N ARG A 14 8.46 -29.56 7.72
CA ARG A 14 7.03 -29.22 7.88
C ARG A 14 6.73 -27.78 7.55
N ARG A 15 7.60 -26.83 7.93
CA ARG A 15 7.46 -25.42 7.63
C ARG A 15 7.61 -25.15 6.13
N SER A 16 8.58 -25.80 5.46
CA SER A 16 8.77 -25.69 4.00
C SER A 16 7.60 -26.29 3.23
N ALA A 17 7.06 -27.44 3.65
CA ALA A 17 5.88 -28.06 3.03
C ALA A 17 4.61 -27.20 3.21
N LEU A 18 4.45 -26.55 4.38
CA LEU A 18 3.34 -25.62 4.61
C LEU A 18 3.45 -24.37 3.73
N LEU A 19 4.65 -23.80 3.60
CA LEU A 19 4.92 -22.65 2.75
C LEU A 19 4.71 -22.97 1.26
N GLN A 20 5.15 -24.14 0.80
CA GLN A 20 4.86 -24.62 -0.57
C GLN A 20 3.37 -24.82 -0.83
N LYS A 21 2.64 -25.36 0.15
CA LYS A 21 1.18 -25.54 0.05
C LYS A 21 0.43 -24.19 0.03
N PHE A 22 0.90 -23.20 0.78
CA PHE A 22 0.37 -21.83 0.72
C PHE A 22 0.72 -21.12 -0.59
N GLN A 23 1.94 -21.28 -1.10
CA GLN A 23 2.34 -20.74 -2.41
C GLN A 23 1.57 -21.38 -3.56
N GLY A 24 1.35 -22.72 -3.54
CA GLY A 24 0.50 -23.43 -4.50
C GLY A 24 -0.95 -22.94 -4.47
N ALA A 25 -1.54 -22.79 -3.28
CA ALA A 25 -2.92 -22.31 -3.13
C ALA A 25 -3.10 -20.84 -3.60
N LEU A 26 -2.05 -20.02 -3.56
CA LEU A 26 -2.07 -18.65 -4.07
C LEU A 26 -1.89 -18.59 -5.60
N SER A 27 -1.22 -19.56 -6.21
CA SER A 27 -0.99 -19.63 -7.66
C SER A 27 -2.19 -20.20 -8.45
N GLU A 28 -3.12 -20.90 -7.78
CA GLU A 28 -4.29 -21.54 -8.40
C GLU A 28 -5.56 -20.68 -8.41
N ARG A 29 -5.47 -19.41 -8.00
CA ARG A 29 -6.66 -18.52 -8.01
C ARG A 29 -7.02 -18.11 -9.43
N PRO A 30 -8.33 -18.04 -9.76
CA PRO A 30 -8.79 -17.65 -11.09
C PRO A 30 -8.27 -16.26 -11.46
N ALA A 31 -7.87 -16.08 -12.71
CA ALA A 31 -7.31 -14.85 -13.26
C ALA A 31 -8.37 -13.76 -13.52
N GLU A 32 -9.64 -14.04 -13.31
CA GLU A 32 -10.73 -13.08 -13.51
C GLU A 32 -10.86 -12.12 -12.33
N PRO A 33 -11.27 -10.85 -12.58
CA PRO A 33 -11.61 -9.92 -11.52
C PRO A 33 -12.72 -10.52 -10.65
N ILE A 34 -12.46 -10.74 -9.38
CA ILE A 34 -13.47 -11.21 -8.44
C ILE A 34 -14.19 -9.97 -7.91
N GLU A 35 -15.37 -9.66 -8.43
CA GLU A 35 -16.30 -8.73 -7.79
C GLU A 35 -17.01 -9.49 -6.67
N ALA A 36 -16.64 -9.20 -5.44
CA ALA A 36 -17.35 -9.75 -4.30
C ALA A 36 -18.60 -8.90 -4.04
N GLU A 37 -19.76 -9.57 -3.92
CA GLU A 37 -21.01 -8.93 -3.51
C GLU A 37 -20.81 -8.09 -2.23
N PRO A 38 -21.33 -6.86 -2.15
CA PRO A 38 -21.17 -5.99 -0.96
C PRO A 38 -21.63 -6.65 0.34
N SER A 39 -22.59 -7.57 0.24
CA SER A 39 -23.07 -8.38 1.36
C SER A 39 -22.03 -9.39 1.86
N MET A 40 -21.19 -9.95 0.97
CA MET A 40 -20.13 -10.89 1.29
C MET A 40 -18.95 -10.16 1.95
N LEU A 41 -18.57 -8.99 1.45
CA LEU A 41 -17.53 -8.13 2.05
C LEU A 41 -17.93 -7.71 3.46
N ARG A 42 -19.18 -7.28 3.68
CA ARG A 42 -19.69 -6.94 5.02
C ARG A 42 -19.66 -8.13 5.99
N ARG A 43 -19.94 -9.35 5.50
CA ARG A 43 -19.86 -10.58 6.32
C ARG A 43 -18.42 -10.94 6.63
N TRP A 44 -17.51 -10.81 5.67
CA TRP A 44 -16.08 -11.12 5.84
C TRP A 44 -15.42 -10.14 6.82
N THR A 45 -15.64 -8.85 6.64
CA THR A 45 -15.11 -7.80 7.52
C THR A 45 -15.66 -7.93 8.94
N ARG A 46 -16.97 -8.19 9.10
CA ARG A 46 -17.58 -8.43 10.40
C ARG A 46 -17.07 -9.72 11.07
N ARG A 47 -16.88 -10.79 10.29
CA ARG A 47 -16.37 -12.05 10.81
C ARG A 47 -14.90 -11.92 11.25
N ASN A 48 -14.08 -11.26 10.47
CA ASN A 48 -12.68 -11.02 10.81
C ASN A 48 -12.56 -10.06 11.99
N LEU A 49 -13.35 -8.98 12.03
CA LEU A 49 -13.43 -8.09 13.19
C LEU A 49 -13.89 -8.85 14.47
N LEU A 50 -14.87 -9.77 14.35
CA LEU A 50 -15.34 -10.58 15.46
C LEU A 50 -14.31 -11.65 15.88
N ILE A 51 -13.59 -12.27 14.95
CA ILE A 51 -12.57 -13.27 15.26
C ILE A 51 -11.33 -12.61 15.87
N PHE A 52 -10.84 -11.52 15.29
CA PHE A 52 -9.68 -10.78 15.80
C PHE A 52 -10.04 -9.93 17.03
N GLY A 53 -11.20 -9.27 17.01
CA GLY A 53 -11.72 -8.51 18.15
C GLY A 53 -12.10 -9.39 19.32
N ALA A 54 -12.74 -10.56 19.11
CA ALA A 54 -13.05 -11.52 20.16
C ALA A 54 -11.79 -12.22 20.68
N GLY A 55 -10.80 -12.49 19.83
CA GLY A 55 -9.48 -12.99 20.24
C GLY A 55 -8.74 -11.99 21.11
N ALA A 56 -8.70 -10.72 20.72
CA ALA A 56 -8.10 -9.65 21.52
C ALA A 56 -8.89 -9.39 22.83
N LEU A 57 -10.22 -9.40 22.78
CA LEU A 57 -11.08 -9.27 23.95
C LEU A 57 -11.00 -10.50 24.88
N ALA A 58 -10.87 -11.71 24.33
CA ALA A 58 -10.68 -12.93 25.14
C ALA A 58 -9.30 -12.93 25.80
N THR A 59 -8.26 -12.48 25.12
CA THR A 59 -6.92 -12.32 25.70
C THR A 59 -6.91 -11.23 26.77
N LEU A 60 -7.63 -10.13 26.56
CA LEU A 60 -7.82 -9.08 27.56
C LEU A 60 -8.74 -9.53 28.72
N ALA A 61 -9.79 -10.29 28.45
CA ALA A 61 -10.70 -10.77 29.48
C ALA A 61 -10.11 -11.90 30.36
N VAL A 62 -9.30 -12.78 29.78
CA VAL A 62 -8.65 -13.89 30.51
C VAL A 62 -7.31 -13.47 31.11
N GLY A 63 -6.55 -12.59 30.44
CA GLY A 63 -5.30 -12.04 30.95
C GLY A 63 -5.44 -10.67 31.63
N GLY A 64 -6.45 -9.90 31.30
CA GLY A 64 -6.62 -8.52 31.74
C GLY A 64 -7.02 -8.37 33.23
N SER A 65 -7.64 -9.40 33.84
CA SER A 65 -7.92 -9.38 35.25
C SER A 65 -6.66 -9.48 36.13
N GLN A 66 -5.52 -9.81 35.53
CA GLN A 66 -4.21 -9.91 36.18
C GLN A 66 -3.25 -8.77 35.81
N LEU A 67 -3.63 -7.88 34.85
CA LEU A 67 -2.77 -6.78 34.48
C LEU A 67 -2.93 -5.58 35.42
N PRO A 68 -1.82 -5.00 35.92
CA PRO A 68 -1.88 -3.80 36.75
C PRO A 68 -2.53 -2.64 35.97
N ARG A 69 -3.30 -1.80 36.67
CA ARG A 69 -4.02 -0.63 36.12
C ARG A 69 -3.09 0.29 35.30
N GLU A 70 -1.83 0.38 35.69
CA GLU A 70 -0.78 1.17 35.04
C GLU A 70 -0.49 0.68 33.61
N VAL A 71 -0.75 -0.60 33.29
CA VAL A 71 -0.59 -1.14 31.94
C VAL A 71 -1.73 -0.65 31.03
N PHE A 72 -2.95 -0.57 31.54
CA PHE A 72 -4.08 0.00 30.82
C PHE A 72 -3.88 1.50 30.56
N GLU A 73 -3.35 2.24 31.54
CA GLU A 73 -3.01 3.66 31.39
C GLU A 73 -1.89 3.90 30.36
N ARG A 74 -0.84 3.06 30.36
CA ARG A 74 0.24 3.12 29.36
C ARG A 74 -0.22 2.77 27.94
N LEU A 75 -1.20 1.88 27.81
CA LEU A 75 -1.81 1.53 26.53
C LEU A 75 -2.89 2.56 26.11
N GLY A 76 -3.16 3.57 26.93
CA GLY A 76 -4.22 4.55 26.70
C GLY A 76 -5.63 3.93 26.72
N LEU A 77 -5.80 2.75 27.33
CA LEU A 77 -7.06 2.05 27.51
C LEU A 77 -7.61 2.38 28.90
N ASP A 78 -8.28 3.50 29.07
CA ASP A 78 -9.00 3.81 30.32
C ASP A 78 -10.40 3.14 30.27
N PRO A 79 -10.65 2.07 31.04
CA PRO A 79 -11.91 1.35 30.98
C PRO A 79 -13.10 2.13 31.57
N LEU A 80 -12.85 3.32 32.15
CA LEU A 80 -13.89 4.13 32.82
C LEU A 80 -14.28 5.40 32.05
N ARG A 81 -13.70 5.68 30.88
CA ARG A 81 -14.20 6.74 30.01
C ARG A 81 -15.37 6.28 29.17
N THR A 82 -16.51 6.09 29.79
CA THR A 82 -17.80 5.99 29.14
C THR A 82 -18.22 7.39 28.69
N GLY A 83 -17.83 7.80 27.51
CA GLY A 83 -18.24 9.09 26.91
C GLY A 83 -17.90 9.15 25.44
N SER A 84 -18.91 9.00 24.62
CA SER A 84 -19.17 9.49 23.25
C SER A 84 -18.08 9.49 22.17
N ASP A 85 -16.91 8.86 22.33
CA ASP A 85 -15.91 8.75 21.29
C ASP A 85 -15.63 7.29 20.89
N ASP A 86 -16.62 6.65 20.25
CA ASP A 86 -16.44 5.37 19.56
C ASP A 86 -15.28 5.43 18.55
N LYS A 87 -14.94 6.63 18.06
CA LYS A 87 -13.80 6.91 17.18
C LYS A 87 -12.44 6.70 17.85
N TRP A 88 -12.31 6.95 19.16
CA TRP A 88 -11.01 6.83 19.84
C TRP A 88 -10.53 5.38 19.93
N LEU A 89 -11.41 4.45 20.31
CA LEU A 89 -11.08 3.02 20.34
C LEU A 89 -10.75 2.48 18.95
N LEU A 90 -11.51 2.91 17.93
CA LEU A 90 -11.27 2.55 16.54
C LEU A 90 -9.91 3.09 16.07
N ASN A 91 -9.61 4.35 16.36
CA ASN A 91 -8.32 4.96 15.99
C ASN A 91 -7.15 4.28 16.70
N LYS A 92 -7.29 3.88 17.97
CA LYS A 92 -6.26 3.11 18.67
C LYS A 92 -6.09 1.71 18.11
N ALA A 93 -7.17 1.04 17.72
CA ALA A 93 -7.11 -0.26 17.07
C ALA A 93 -6.43 -0.17 15.70
N LEU A 94 -6.73 0.86 14.90
CA LEU A 94 -6.07 1.11 13.63
C LEU A 94 -4.59 1.43 13.81
N GLN A 95 -4.22 2.26 14.79
CA GLN A 95 -2.82 2.55 15.11
C GLN A 95 -2.04 1.29 15.49
N LEU A 96 -2.63 0.42 16.33
CA LEU A 96 -2.01 -0.85 16.70
C LEU A 96 -1.85 -1.79 15.51
N ASP A 97 -2.84 -1.83 14.62
CA ASP A 97 -2.78 -2.62 13.38
C ASP A 97 -1.67 -2.09 12.47
N ASP A 98 -1.57 -0.79 12.30
CA ASP A 98 -0.52 -0.12 11.52
C ASP A 98 0.88 -0.37 12.11
N ASP A 99 1.03 -0.31 13.44
CA ASP A 99 2.30 -0.58 14.14
C ASP A 99 2.73 -2.04 13.97
N VAL A 100 1.79 -2.99 14.11
CA VAL A 100 2.04 -4.42 13.90
C VAL A 100 2.38 -4.70 12.43
N ALA A 101 1.63 -4.13 11.50
CA ALA A 101 1.88 -4.29 10.07
C ALA A 101 3.24 -3.71 9.67
N THR A 102 3.61 -2.55 10.21
CA THR A 102 4.93 -1.93 10.00
C THR A 102 6.05 -2.77 10.57
N ALA A 103 5.88 -3.33 11.79
CA ALA A 103 6.87 -4.19 12.42
C ALA A 103 7.07 -5.53 11.69
N LEU A 104 6.03 -6.04 11.03
CA LEU A 104 6.06 -7.26 10.22
C LEU A 104 6.49 -7.02 8.77
N TYR A 105 6.54 -5.76 8.34
CA TYR A 105 6.94 -5.41 6.99
C TYR A 105 8.37 -5.87 6.69
N SER A 106 8.55 -6.49 5.56
CA SER A 106 9.86 -6.90 5.07
C SER A 106 10.00 -6.57 3.59
N GLN A 107 11.04 -5.84 3.22
CA GLN A 107 11.40 -5.57 1.82
C GLN A 107 11.67 -6.83 0.99
N HIS A 108 11.87 -7.96 1.65
CA HIS A 108 12.07 -9.26 0.99
C HIS A 108 10.76 -10.02 0.73
N HIS A 109 9.62 -9.51 1.22
CA HIS A 109 8.30 -10.07 0.98
C HIS A 109 7.73 -9.51 -0.32
N SER A 110 7.93 -10.22 -1.42
CA SER A 110 7.36 -9.86 -2.72
C SER A 110 5.99 -10.50 -2.93
N VAL A 111 5.08 -9.75 -3.57
CA VAL A 111 3.83 -10.34 -4.04
C VAL A 111 4.10 -11.29 -5.22
N PRO A 112 3.23 -12.29 -5.46
CA PRO A 112 3.33 -13.17 -6.60
C PRO A 112 3.37 -12.41 -7.93
N THR A 113 4.18 -12.89 -8.87
CA THR A 113 4.18 -12.45 -10.26
C THR A 113 3.41 -13.43 -11.14
N TYR A 114 2.91 -12.94 -12.26
CA TYR A 114 2.04 -13.66 -13.16
C TYR A 114 2.60 -13.68 -14.58
N THR A 115 2.00 -14.49 -15.45
CA THR A 115 2.32 -14.53 -16.88
C THR A 115 1.41 -13.59 -17.68
N LYS A 116 1.81 -13.24 -18.90
CA LYS A 116 0.99 -12.38 -19.79
C LYS A 116 -0.40 -12.98 -20.08
N SER A 117 -0.52 -14.31 -20.09
CA SER A 117 -1.79 -15.01 -20.31
C SER A 117 -2.79 -14.89 -19.15
N GLN A 118 -2.33 -14.43 -17.99
CA GLN A 118 -3.14 -14.23 -16.78
C GLN A 118 -3.58 -12.77 -16.59
N ILE A 119 -3.24 -11.90 -17.53
CA ILE A 119 -3.67 -10.49 -17.49
C ILE A 119 -5.20 -10.43 -17.59
N THR A 120 -5.78 -9.60 -16.72
CA THR A 120 -7.24 -9.36 -16.67
C THR A 120 -7.55 -7.90 -16.96
N PRO A 121 -8.76 -7.55 -17.39
CA PRO A 121 -9.16 -6.16 -17.54
C PRO A 121 -8.95 -5.38 -16.24
N LEU A 122 -8.32 -4.20 -16.35
CA LEU A 122 -8.15 -3.29 -15.23
C LEU A 122 -9.30 -2.27 -15.24
N LYS A 123 -10.06 -2.26 -14.16
CA LYS A 123 -11.15 -1.30 -13.96
C LYS A 123 -10.58 0.12 -13.86
N ASN A 124 -11.19 1.05 -14.59
CA ASN A 124 -10.96 2.47 -14.34
C ASN A 124 -11.67 2.86 -13.04
N ASN A 125 -10.91 3.29 -12.04
CA ASN A 125 -11.43 3.68 -10.74
C ASN A 125 -10.95 5.09 -10.41
N TYR A 126 -11.75 6.07 -10.78
CA TYR A 126 -11.67 7.44 -10.28
C TYR A 126 -12.92 7.71 -9.46
N ASN A 127 -12.79 8.12 -8.22
CA ASN A 127 -13.93 8.59 -7.41
C ASN A 127 -14.43 9.95 -7.88
N GLY A 128 -13.56 10.74 -8.52
CA GLY A 128 -13.88 12.00 -9.15
C GLY A 128 -13.87 11.92 -10.66
N ALA A 129 -13.76 13.07 -11.31
CA ALA A 129 -13.60 13.14 -12.74
C ALA A 129 -12.20 12.67 -13.17
N THR A 130 -12.15 11.92 -14.29
CA THR A 130 -10.88 11.68 -14.99
C THR A 130 -10.27 13.04 -15.36
N PRO A 131 -8.97 13.28 -15.08
CA PRO A 131 -8.32 14.55 -15.44
C PRO A 131 -8.43 14.85 -16.93
N ASP A 132 -8.51 16.12 -17.27
CA ASP A 132 -8.44 16.55 -18.68
C ASP A 132 -7.05 16.18 -19.25
N PRO A 133 -6.96 15.46 -20.39
CA PRO A 133 -5.68 15.08 -20.98
C PRO A 133 -4.80 16.29 -21.39
N ALA A 134 -5.35 17.49 -21.43
CA ALA A 134 -4.60 18.72 -21.73
C ALA A 134 -3.42 19.00 -20.79
N TYR A 135 -3.37 18.41 -19.60
CA TYR A 135 -2.23 18.56 -18.68
C TYR A 135 -0.98 17.79 -19.12
N ILE A 136 -1.12 16.74 -19.94
CA ILE A 136 -0.02 15.82 -20.29
C ILE A 136 1.13 16.51 -21.02
N PRO A 137 0.91 17.35 -22.05
CA PRO A 137 2.03 18.02 -22.77
C PRO A 137 2.90 18.93 -21.90
N GLY A 138 2.30 19.53 -20.86
CA GLY A 138 3.01 20.38 -19.90
C GLY A 138 3.40 19.69 -18.62
N TRP A 139 3.17 18.40 -18.52
CA TRP A 139 3.39 17.66 -17.29
C TRP A 139 4.85 17.65 -16.83
N ARG A 140 5.05 17.83 -15.53
CA ARG A 140 6.35 17.74 -14.86
C ARG A 140 6.18 16.99 -13.54
N LEU A 141 7.18 16.19 -13.20
CA LEU A 141 7.34 15.65 -11.85
C LEU A 141 8.20 16.61 -11.04
N THR A 142 7.64 17.15 -9.98
CA THR A 142 8.38 17.97 -9.01
C THR A 142 8.89 17.11 -7.86
N LEU A 143 10.17 17.23 -7.54
CA LEU A 143 10.81 16.55 -6.40
C LEU A 143 11.28 17.58 -5.38
N ASP A 144 10.84 17.43 -4.12
CA ASP A 144 11.19 18.28 -2.99
C ASP A 144 11.76 17.45 -1.83
N GLY A 145 12.40 18.13 -0.87
CA GLY A 145 13.01 17.46 0.28
C GLY A 145 14.30 16.69 -0.06
N LEU A 146 14.98 17.12 -1.12
CA LEU A 146 16.23 16.51 -1.59
C LEU A 146 17.44 16.94 -0.75
N SER A 147 18.45 16.09 -0.67
CA SER A 147 19.72 16.37 0.02
C SER A 147 20.47 17.57 -0.55
N SER A 148 20.23 17.91 -1.81
CA SER A 148 20.76 19.11 -2.45
C SER A 148 20.15 20.41 -1.94
N GLY A 149 19.01 20.35 -1.24
CA GLY A 149 18.21 21.51 -0.85
C GLY A 149 17.48 22.19 -2.01
N LEU A 150 17.54 21.65 -3.21
CA LEU A 150 16.90 22.20 -4.41
C LEU A 150 15.62 21.45 -4.73
N THR A 151 14.63 22.16 -5.25
CA THR A 151 13.49 21.57 -5.93
C THR A 151 13.89 21.19 -7.36
N VAL A 152 13.59 19.97 -7.79
CA VAL A 152 13.90 19.46 -9.13
C VAL A 152 12.59 19.25 -9.89
N SER A 153 12.57 19.64 -11.17
CA SER A 153 11.42 19.45 -12.07
C SER A 153 11.85 18.64 -13.29
N LEU A 154 11.23 17.49 -13.48
CA LEU A 154 11.57 16.51 -14.50
C LEU A 154 10.41 16.31 -15.47
N ASP A 155 10.68 16.26 -16.75
CA ASP A 155 9.71 15.77 -17.73
C ASP A 155 9.80 14.26 -17.89
N ILE A 156 8.80 13.67 -18.54
CA ILE A 156 8.72 12.23 -18.72
C ILE A 156 9.87 11.69 -19.58
N GLY A 157 10.34 12.46 -20.54
CA GLY A 157 11.45 12.10 -21.43
C GLY A 157 12.77 11.97 -20.65
N VAL A 158 13.03 12.92 -19.74
CA VAL A 158 14.20 12.87 -18.84
C VAL A 158 14.13 11.66 -17.93
N LEU A 159 12.96 11.37 -17.32
CA LEU A 159 12.79 10.20 -16.48
C LEU A 159 13.09 8.90 -17.24
N LEU A 160 12.55 8.75 -18.45
CA LEU A 160 12.74 7.53 -19.25
C LEU A 160 14.15 7.39 -19.81
N ALA A 161 14.82 8.52 -20.13
CA ALA A 161 16.17 8.50 -20.69
C ALA A 161 17.26 8.16 -19.67
N HIS A 162 17.04 8.49 -18.39
CA HIS A 162 18.07 8.38 -17.35
C HIS A 162 17.86 7.22 -16.37
N HIS A 163 16.76 6.45 -16.50
CA HIS A 163 16.47 5.34 -15.62
C HIS A 163 16.21 4.05 -16.40
N GLN A 164 16.60 2.93 -15.80
CA GLN A 164 16.27 1.62 -16.33
C GLN A 164 14.76 1.37 -16.20
N ILE A 165 14.16 0.87 -17.27
CA ILE A 165 12.77 0.45 -17.28
C ILE A 165 12.70 -1.01 -16.80
N HIS A 166 11.82 -1.26 -15.85
CA HIS A 166 11.54 -2.57 -15.29
C HIS A 166 10.12 -2.99 -15.61
N ASP A 167 9.97 -4.28 -15.88
CA ASP A 167 8.69 -4.91 -16.16
C ASP A 167 8.27 -5.84 -15.03
N GLN A 168 7.00 -5.82 -14.69
CA GLN A 168 6.42 -6.80 -13.78
C GLN A 168 4.94 -7.03 -14.07
N ILE A 169 4.48 -8.26 -13.87
CA ILE A 169 3.06 -8.61 -13.96
C ILE A 169 2.61 -8.96 -12.55
N THR A 170 1.83 -8.08 -11.95
CA THR A 170 1.40 -8.20 -10.56
C THR A 170 -0.10 -7.96 -10.44
N ARG A 171 -0.67 -8.41 -9.32
CA ARG A 171 -2.07 -8.17 -8.99
C ARG A 171 -2.19 -6.85 -8.24
N LEU A 172 -3.08 -5.97 -8.71
CA LEU A 172 -3.55 -4.82 -7.98
C LEU A 172 -4.84 -5.21 -7.25
N VAL A 173 -4.89 -4.98 -5.94
CA VAL A 173 -6.03 -5.31 -5.08
C VAL A 173 -6.67 -4.01 -4.60
N CYS A 174 -7.94 -3.80 -4.88
CA CYS A 174 -8.69 -2.62 -4.45
C CYS A 174 -9.45 -2.88 -3.15
N VAL A 175 -9.57 -1.85 -2.31
CA VAL A 175 -10.40 -1.88 -1.08
C VAL A 175 -11.89 -2.11 -1.38
N GLU A 176 -12.35 -1.82 -2.59
CA GLU A 176 -13.71 -2.07 -3.06
C GLU A 176 -14.02 -3.55 -3.32
N GLY A 177 -13.05 -4.46 -3.09
CA GLY A 177 -13.25 -5.90 -3.20
C GLY A 177 -13.01 -6.51 -4.57
N TRP A 178 -12.48 -5.75 -5.54
CA TRP A 178 -12.03 -6.27 -6.83
C TRP A 178 -10.51 -6.31 -6.92
N SER A 179 -9.99 -7.10 -7.83
CA SER A 179 -8.56 -7.12 -8.16
C SER A 179 -8.36 -7.37 -9.65
N ALA A 180 -7.22 -6.93 -10.18
CA ALA A 180 -6.82 -7.18 -11.56
C ALA A 180 -5.34 -7.53 -11.64
N ILE A 181 -4.99 -8.42 -12.58
CA ILE A 181 -3.61 -8.73 -12.92
C ILE A 181 -3.24 -7.90 -14.15
N ALA A 182 -2.16 -7.13 -14.06
CA ALA A 182 -1.73 -6.27 -15.15
C ALA A 182 -0.21 -6.29 -15.30
N TRP A 183 0.26 -6.07 -16.52
CA TRP A 183 1.66 -5.89 -16.85
C TRP A 183 2.01 -4.41 -16.79
N TRP A 184 2.91 -4.07 -15.88
CA TRP A 184 3.37 -2.73 -15.62
C TRP A 184 4.81 -2.56 -16.08
N SER A 185 5.11 -1.42 -16.71
CA SER A 185 6.47 -1.04 -17.05
C SER A 185 6.76 0.38 -16.58
N GLY A 186 7.94 0.58 -15.99
CA GLY A 186 8.36 1.88 -15.47
C GLY A 186 9.69 1.81 -14.75
N LEU A 187 10.12 2.92 -14.16
CA LEU A 187 11.34 2.95 -13.34
C LEU A 187 11.01 2.49 -11.91
N ARG A 188 11.97 1.86 -11.23
CA ARG A 188 11.83 1.59 -9.80
C ARG A 188 11.87 2.90 -9.03
N PHE A 189 11.06 2.99 -7.98
CA PHE A 189 11.12 4.18 -7.12
C PHE A 189 12.50 4.31 -6.45
N ASP A 190 13.12 3.19 -6.09
CA ASP A 190 14.48 3.15 -5.53
C ASP A 190 15.53 3.75 -6.48
N ASP A 191 15.41 3.58 -7.81
CA ASP A 191 16.31 4.18 -8.78
C ASP A 191 16.15 5.71 -8.81
N LEU A 192 14.93 6.23 -8.66
CA LEU A 192 14.70 7.66 -8.50
C LEU A 192 15.31 8.20 -7.20
N LEU A 193 15.16 7.47 -6.09
CA LEU A 193 15.75 7.83 -4.79
C LEU A 193 17.28 7.89 -4.85
N ARG A 194 17.90 7.01 -5.61
CA ARG A 194 19.37 7.01 -5.81
C ARG A 194 19.83 8.17 -6.68
N ALA A 195 19.08 8.50 -7.73
CA ALA A 195 19.41 9.60 -8.63
C ALA A 195 19.16 10.98 -7.99
N TYR A 196 18.12 11.07 -7.15
CA TYR A 196 17.71 12.27 -6.44
C TYR A 196 17.55 11.98 -4.94
N PRO A 197 18.67 11.86 -4.20
CA PRO A 197 18.64 11.42 -2.81
C PRO A 197 17.84 12.38 -1.93
N PRO A 198 16.95 11.88 -1.07
CA PRO A 198 16.26 12.68 -0.07
C PRO A 198 17.23 13.20 1.00
N VAL A 199 16.79 14.18 1.80
CA VAL A 199 17.51 14.58 3.01
C VAL A 199 17.69 13.38 3.95
N SER A 200 18.82 13.29 4.64
CA SER A 200 19.21 12.09 5.41
C SER A 200 18.21 11.67 6.50
N GLN A 201 17.44 12.63 7.04
CA GLN A 201 16.41 12.37 8.04
C GLN A 201 15.05 11.98 7.44
N ALA A 202 14.88 12.00 6.12
CA ALA A 202 13.61 11.64 5.48
C ALA A 202 13.27 10.16 5.74
N LYS A 203 12.01 9.91 6.04
CA LYS A 203 11.44 8.58 6.26
C LYS A 203 10.24 8.31 5.38
N TRP A 204 9.66 9.35 4.79
CA TRP A 204 8.40 9.31 4.05
C TRP A 204 8.52 9.99 2.70
N ALA A 205 7.73 9.51 1.76
CA ALA A 205 7.41 10.16 0.50
C ALA A 205 5.94 10.52 0.49
N HIS A 206 5.64 11.82 0.46
CA HIS A 206 4.31 12.37 0.21
C HIS A 206 4.16 12.58 -1.29
N ILE A 207 3.12 12.02 -1.89
CA ILE A 207 2.94 11.94 -3.33
C ILE A 207 1.60 12.57 -3.70
N GLU A 208 1.65 13.60 -4.51
CA GLU A 208 0.50 14.37 -4.95
C GLU A 208 0.14 14.05 -6.41
N SER A 209 -1.14 14.14 -6.72
CA SER A 209 -1.73 13.87 -8.02
C SER A 209 -2.34 15.11 -8.64
N SER A 210 -2.50 15.10 -9.97
CA SER A 210 -3.38 16.04 -10.69
C SER A 210 -4.87 15.65 -10.58
N VAL A 211 -5.20 14.54 -9.94
CA VAL A 211 -6.58 14.09 -9.77
C VAL A 211 -7.27 14.95 -8.71
N ASN A 212 -8.44 15.47 -9.05
CA ASN A 212 -9.38 16.09 -8.12
C ASN A 212 -10.51 15.09 -7.85
N LEU A 213 -10.76 14.77 -6.58
CA LEU A 213 -11.75 13.76 -6.18
C LEU A 213 -13.18 14.32 -6.11
N ASP A 214 -13.34 15.65 -6.02
CA ASP A 214 -14.66 16.26 -6.12
C ASP A 214 -15.09 16.40 -7.58
N ALA A 215 -16.12 15.62 -7.97
CA ALA A 215 -16.70 15.66 -9.31
C ALA A 215 -17.39 17.01 -9.64
N ASN A 216 -17.72 17.83 -8.64
CA ASN A 216 -18.32 19.16 -8.81
C ASN A 216 -17.29 20.26 -9.06
N GLY A 217 -15.98 19.91 -9.03
CA GLY A 217 -14.89 20.83 -9.33
C GLY A 217 -14.40 21.66 -8.15
N ASN A 218 -14.88 21.42 -6.93
CA ASN A 218 -14.25 22.02 -5.75
C ASN A 218 -12.85 21.40 -5.56
N PRO A 219 -11.89 22.16 -4.97
CA PRO A 219 -10.56 21.64 -4.72
C PRO A 219 -10.60 20.48 -3.71
N ASP A 220 -10.32 19.28 -4.19
CA ASP A 220 -10.17 18.06 -3.38
C ASP A 220 -9.02 17.22 -3.98
N PRO A 221 -7.75 17.69 -3.85
CA PRO A 221 -6.60 17.05 -4.47
C PRO A 221 -6.32 15.70 -3.83
N TYR A 222 -6.05 14.71 -4.68
CA TYR A 222 -5.69 13.38 -4.20
C TYR A 222 -4.19 13.29 -3.90
N PHE A 223 -3.86 12.77 -2.72
CA PHE A 223 -2.49 12.53 -2.28
C PHE A 223 -2.40 11.26 -1.42
N VAL A 224 -1.22 10.66 -1.41
CA VAL A 224 -0.90 9.51 -0.56
C VAL A 224 0.48 9.66 0.05
N SER A 225 0.70 8.93 1.14
CA SER A 225 2.02 8.83 1.77
C SER A 225 2.45 7.38 1.87
N ILE A 226 3.72 7.13 1.58
CA ILE A 226 4.37 5.84 1.79
C ILE A 226 5.69 6.04 2.52
N ASP A 227 6.06 5.09 3.37
CA ASP A 227 7.39 5.07 3.98
C ASP A 227 8.47 4.76 2.93
N LEU A 228 9.71 5.23 3.17
CA LEU A 228 10.80 5.04 2.21
C LEU A 228 11.21 3.57 2.07
N LEU A 229 10.96 2.71 3.06
CA LEU A 229 11.19 1.27 2.93
C LEU A 229 10.24 0.67 1.88
N THR A 230 8.98 1.08 1.90
CA THR A 230 7.99 0.72 0.86
C THR A 230 8.38 1.31 -0.51
N ALA A 231 8.86 2.56 -0.55
CA ALA A 231 9.35 3.18 -1.79
C ALA A 231 10.56 2.43 -2.38
N GLN A 232 11.46 1.92 -1.54
CA GLN A 232 12.64 1.14 -1.92
C GLN A 232 12.34 -0.34 -2.22
N HIS A 233 11.11 -0.80 -2.03
CA HIS A 233 10.74 -2.18 -2.31
C HIS A 233 10.98 -2.51 -3.80
N PRO A 234 11.56 -3.68 -4.14
CA PRO A 234 11.91 -4.02 -5.53
C PRO A 234 10.75 -4.01 -6.52
N GLN A 235 9.51 -4.19 -6.03
CA GLN A 235 8.30 -4.16 -6.86
C GLN A 235 7.58 -2.81 -6.84
N THR A 236 8.10 -1.79 -6.14
CA THR A 236 7.54 -0.44 -6.19
C THR A 236 8.03 0.27 -7.44
N LEU A 237 7.11 0.59 -8.36
CA LEU A 237 7.38 1.25 -9.62
C LEU A 237 6.71 2.63 -9.70
N LEU A 238 7.37 3.53 -10.39
CA LEU A 238 6.78 4.68 -11.04
C LEU A 238 6.48 4.26 -12.49
N ALA A 239 5.26 3.77 -12.70
CA ALA A 239 4.86 3.13 -13.95
C ALA A 239 4.46 4.17 -15.00
N THR A 240 4.85 3.92 -16.25
CA THR A 240 4.56 4.74 -17.44
C THR A 240 3.79 3.97 -18.51
N HIS A 241 3.78 2.62 -18.41
CA HIS A 241 3.09 1.75 -19.36
C HIS A 241 2.23 0.71 -18.62
N LEU A 242 1.18 0.30 -19.30
CA LEU A 242 0.22 -0.74 -18.88
C LEU A 242 -0.01 -1.70 -20.05
N ASN A 243 0.21 -2.98 -19.83
CA ASN A 243 0.00 -4.05 -20.83
C ASN A 243 0.76 -3.83 -22.15
N GLY A 244 1.93 -3.19 -22.09
CA GLY A 244 2.81 -2.91 -23.23
C GLY A 244 2.56 -1.58 -23.92
N GLU A 245 1.50 -0.85 -23.56
CA GLU A 245 1.14 0.44 -24.12
C GLU A 245 1.40 1.57 -23.11
N PRO A 246 1.68 2.81 -23.55
CA PRO A 246 1.72 3.96 -22.66
C PRO A 246 0.43 4.08 -21.86
N LEU A 247 0.55 4.56 -20.62
CA LEU A 247 -0.63 4.80 -19.77
C LEU A 247 -1.61 5.75 -20.46
N THR A 248 -2.89 5.42 -20.37
CA THR A 248 -3.98 6.36 -20.71
C THR A 248 -4.27 7.27 -19.51
N VAL A 249 -5.01 8.35 -19.72
CA VAL A 249 -5.43 9.27 -18.64
C VAL A 249 -6.21 8.52 -17.57
N GLU A 250 -7.09 7.61 -17.98
CA GLU A 250 -7.90 6.75 -17.08
C GLU A 250 -7.03 5.89 -16.18
N HIS A 251 -5.85 5.49 -16.64
CA HIS A 251 -4.92 4.67 -15.89
C HIS A 251 -3.76 5.46 -15.28
N GLY A 252 -3.80 6.80 -15.36
CA GLY A 252 -2.89 7.69 -14.62
C GLY A 252 -1.68 8.16 -15.41
N ALA A 253 -1.84 8.37 -16.76
CA ALA A 253 -0.79 8.99 -17.58
C ALA A 253 -0.32 10.33 -16.98
N PRO A 254 0.95 10.74 -17.26
CA PRO A 254 1.99 9.94 -17.87
C PRO A 254 2.75 9.08 -16.86
N LEU A 255 2.50 9.27 -15.54
CA LEU A 255 3.20 8.60 -14.45
C LEU A 255 2.24 8.24 -13.32
N ARG A 256 2.31 7.01 -12.84
CA ARG A 256 1.58 6.55 -11.67
C ARG A 256 2.46 5.75 -10.71
N LEU A 257 2.08 5.72 -9.44
CA LEU A 257 2.67 4.81 -8.48
C LEU A 257 2.04 3.42 -8.60
N LEU A 258 2.89 2.40 -8.54
CA LEU A 258 2.51 1.02 -8.35
C LEU A 258 3.24 0.46 -7.13
N VAL A 259 2.48 0.06 -6.11
CA VAL A 259 2.96 -0.57 -4.87
C VAL A 259 2.19 -1.87 -4.66
N PRO A 260 2.59 -2.99 -5.25
CA PRO A 260 1.81 -4.23 -5.21
C PRO A 260 1.60 -4.82 -3.82
N VAL A 261 2.48 -4.49 -2.87
CA VAL A 261 2.38 -4.89 -1.45
C VAL A 261 1.38 -4.04 -0.65
N LYS A 262 0.72 -3.07 -1.30
CA LYS A 262 -0.27 -2.19 -0.71
C LYS A 262 -1.59 -2.26 -1.50
N LEU A 263 -2.68 -1.93 -0.84
CA LEU A 263 -3.99 -1.84 -1.47
C LEU A 263 -4.03 -0.73 -2.55
N GLY A 264 -5.01 -0.82 -3.44
CA GLY A 264 -5.15 0.05 -4.60
C GLY A 264 -5.15 1.54 -4.29
N LEU A 265 -5.63 1.93 -3.11
CA LEU A 265 -5.65 3.32 -2.68
C LEU A 265 -4.25 3.95 -2.53
N LYS A 266 -3.19 3.16 -2.25
CA LYS A 266 -1.81 3.65 -2.25
C LYS A 266 -1.20 3.73 -3.67
N ASN A 267 -1.86 3.18 -4.67
CA ASN A 267 -1.37 3.14 -6.06
C ASN A 267 -1.85 4.39 -6.84
N ILE A 268 -1.44 5.57 -6.38
CA ILE A 268 -1.89 6.88 -6.88
C ILE A 268 -1.58 7.08 -8.37
N LYS A 269 -2.54 7.64 -9.11
CA LYS A 269 -2.49 7.95 -10.54
C LYS A 269 -2.04 9.39 -10.79
N ALA A 270 -1.53 9.67 -12.00
CA ALA A 270 -1.25 11.02 -12.49
C ALA A 270 -0.43 11.86 -11.49
N ILE A 271 0.69 11.31 -11.05
CA ILE A 271 1.59 11.93 -10.07
C ILE A 271 2.16 13.23 -10.65
N THR A 272 2.19 14.28 -9.82
CA THR A 272 2.79 15.59 -10.19
C THR A 272 3.91 16.02 -9.25
N ARG A 273 3.90 15.55 -8.00
CA ARG A 273 4.90 15.93 -6.99
C ARG A 273 5.22 14.77 -6.07
N ILE A 274 6.47 14.68 -5.64
CA ILE A 274 6.94 13.82 -4.57
C ILE A 274 7.75 14.70 -3.60
N THR A 275 7.33 14.75 -2.34
CA THR A 275 8.03 15.49 -1.28
C THR A 275 8.54 14.51 -0.23
N TYR A 276 9.84 14.52 0.03
CA TYR A 276 10.43 13.67 1.05
C TYR A 276 10.43 14.38 2.41
N THR A 277 9.92 13.70 3.44
CA THR A 277 9.73 14.27 4.78
C THR A 277 10.29 13.36 5.87
N LYS A 278 10.66 13.98 7.00
CA LYS A 278 11.08 13.28 8.22
C LYS A 278 9.88 12.68 8.95
N ASP A 279 8.88 13.52 9.15
CA ASP A 279 7.67 13.15 9.88
C ASP A 279 6.63 12.59 8.91
N GLU A 280 5.79 11.69 9.38
CA GLU A 280 4.72 11.09 8.59
C GLU A 280 3.75 12.19 8.12
N PRO A 281 3.61 12.37 6.79
CA PRO A 281 2.68 13.35 6.27
C PRO A 281 1.25 12.82 6.29
N LEU A 282 0.31 13.70 6.00
CA LEU A 282 -1.09 13.34 5.82
C LEU A 282 -1.25 12.34 4.67
N ASP A 283 -2.28 11.50 4.77
CA ASP A 283 -2.71 10.57 3.73
C ASP A 283 -4.22 10.71 3.55
N TYR A 284 -4.65 10.92 2.31
CA TYR A 284 -6.05 11.26 2.01
C TYR A 284 -7.05 10.27 2.62
N TRP A 285 -6.84 8.97 2.38
CA TRP A 285 -7.78 7.97 2.88
C TRP A 285 -7.65 7.69 4.37
N ALA A 286 -6.47 7.91 4.95
CA ALA A 286 -6.30 7.81 6.40
C ALA A 286 -7.07 8.90 7.13
N GLU A 287 -7.19 10.11 6.56
CA GLU A 287 -8.06 11.17 7.09
C GLU A 287 -9.54 10.81 7.03
N HIS A 288 -9.90 9.88 6.11
CA HIS A 288 -11.25 9.35 5.95
C HIS A 288 -11.49 8.02 6.70
N GLY A 289 -10.56 7.63 7.60
CA GLY A 289 -10.72 6.49 8.51
C GLY A 289 -10.24 5.15 7.97
N TYR A 290 -9.44 5.14 6.90
CA TYR A 290 -8.71 3.95 6.44
C TYR A 290 -7.40 3.78 7.20
N SER A 291 -6.82 2.56 7.16
CA SER A 291 -5.48 2.32 7.67
C SER A 291 -4.45 3.14 6.88
N ARG A 292 -3.43 3.65 7.57
CA ARG A 292 -2.30 4.32 6.91
C ARG A 292 -1.36 3.34 6.25
N TYR A 293 -1.28 2.13 6.79
CA TYR A 293 -0.41 1.09 6.28
C TYR A 293 -0.95 0.46 5.00
N ASP A 294 -2.25 0.13 4.94
CA ASP A 294 -2.95 -0.43 3.79
C ASP A 294 -2.18 -1.55 3.07
N GLY A 295 -1.54 -2.43 3.84
CA GLY A 295 -0.79 -3.58 3.35
C GLY A 295 -1.68 -4.78 3.00
N ILE A 296 -1.15 -5.71 2.20
CA ILE A 296 -1.76 -6.99 1.83
C ILE A 296 -0.84 -8.16 2.20
#